data_41d00453a340a84db9377e366ec3598d
#
_entry.id   41d00453a340a84db9377e366ec3598d
#
_cell.length_a   1.000
_cell.length_b   1.000
_cell.length_c   1.000
_cell.angle_alpha   90.00
_cell.angle_beta   90.00
_cell.angle_gamma   90.00
#
_symmetry.space_group_name_H-M   'P 1'
#
loop_
_entity.id
_entity.type
_entity.pdbx_description
1 polymer ?
#
loop_
_entity_poly.entity_id
_entity_poly.type
_entity_poly.pdbx_seq_one_letter_code
_entity_poly.pdbx_strand_id
1 'polypeptide(L)'
;MPDRVKIAIALAAFLGLAGMPLWYNIYSGRAAEYKEPVLPAGKKECVGSREFMRANHMVLLSRWRDEVVREGNRSAVLAGGVSYPKSLSSGCLSCHADKSKFCDRCHNYLGISPGCFDCHIAPKEGSHAAE
;
A
#
# COMPACT_ATOMS: atom_id res chain seq x y z
N MET A 1 -30.73 -22.82 36.70
CA MET A 1 -29.69 -21.79 36.88
C MET A 1 -30.38 -20.44 37.06
N PRO A 2 -30.01 -19.62 38.02
CA PRO A 2 -30.57 -18.29 38.18
C PRO A 2 -30.25 -17.42 36.98
N ASP A 3 -31.17 -16.52 36.59
CA ASP A 3 -31.03 -15.72 35.35
C ASP A 3 -29.79 -14.83 35.38
N ARG A 4 -29.35 -14.40 36.53
CA ARG A 4 -28.08 -13.64 36.69
C ARG A 4 -26.86 -14.42 36.16
N VAL A 5 -26.81 -15.74 36.33
CA VAL A 5 -25.73 -16.57 35.85
C VAL A 5 -25.78 -16.73 34.35
N LYS A 6 -26.99 -16.90 33.78
CA LYS A 6 -27.18 -16.97 32.30
C LYS A 6 -26.77 -15.64 31.64
N ILE A 7 -27.16 -14.52 32.24
CA ILE A 7 -26.80 -13.18 31.74
C ILE A 7 -25.27 -12.98 31.81
N ALA A 8 -24.63 -13.36 32.93
CA ALA A 8 -23.18 -13.23 33.06
C ALA A 8 -22.43 -14.06 32.04
N ILE A 9 -22.85 -15.31 31.79
CA ILE A 9 -22.23 -16.17 30.79
C ILE A 9 -22.43 -15.59 29.38
N ALA A 10 -23.65 -15.14 29.05
CA ALA A 10 -23.92 -14.57 27.74
C ALA A 10 -23.10 -13.27 27.50
N LEU A 11 -22.98 -12.43 28.52
CA LEU A 11 -22.18 -11.22 28.45
C LEU A 11 -20.69 -11.53 28.29
N ALA A 12 -20.17 -12.49 29.05
CA ALA A 12 -18.77 -12.92 28.94
C ALA A 12 -18.46 -13.49 27.54
N ALA A 13 -19.35 -14.34 27.02
CA ALA A 13 -19.22 -14.89 25.67
C ALA A 13 -19.26 -13.79 24.61
N PHE A 14 -20.19 -12.85 24.73
CA PHE A 14 -20.30 -11.70 23.83
C PHE A 14 -19.02 -10.84 23.83
N LEU A 15 -18.54 -10.46 25.02
CA LEU A 15 -17.31 -9.65 25.15
C LEU A 15 -16.06 -10.40 24.64
N GLY A 16 -15.99 -11.70 24.88
CA GLY A 16 -14.92 -12.55 24.35
C GLY A 16 -14.91 -12.59 22.82
N LEU A 17 -16.08 -12.78 22.22
CA LEU A 17 -16.20 -12.80 20.76
C LEU A 17 -16.01 -11.41 20.13
N ALA A 18 -16.61 -10.38 20.71
CA ALA A 18 -16.46 -9.01 20.21
C ALA A 18 -15.02 -8.48 20.36
N GLY A 19 -14.33 -8.88 21.44
CA GLY A 19 -12.92 -8.55 21.67
C GLY A 19 -11.92 -9.45 20.92
N MET A 20 -12.37 -10.52 20.25
CA MET A 20 -11.51 -11.49 19.59
C MET A 20 -10.46 -10.85 18.66
N PRO A 21 -10.78 -9.91 17.77
CA PRO A 21 -9.77 -9.32 16.89
C PRO A 21 -8.68 -8.58 17.67
N LEU A 22 -9.01 -7.98 18.81
CA LEU A 22 -8.03 -7.26 19.63
C LEU A 22 -7.08 -8.22 20.35
N TRP A 23 -7.59 -9.13 21.16
CA TRP A 23 -6.72 -10.04 21.93
C TRP A 23 -6.03 -11.06 21.02
N TYR A 24 -6.63 -11.48 19.89
CA TYR A 24 -5.96 -12.31 18.89
C TYR A 24 -4.75 -11.62 18.29
N ASN A 25 -4.89 -10.35 17.89
CA ASN A 25 -3.78 -9.56 17.38
C ASN A 25 -2.67 -9.34 18.42
N ILE A 26 -3.03 -9.08 19.66
CA ILE A 26 -2.06 -8.93 20.75
C ILE A 26 -1.32 -10.25 21.00
N TYR A 27 -2.04 -11.36 21.11
CA TYR A 27 -1.46 -12.67 21.41
C TYR A 27 -0.62 -13.22 20.23
N SER A 28 -1.07 -13.03 19.00
CA SER A 28 -0.35 -13.49 17.79
C SER A 28 0.89 -12.65 17.45
N GLY A 29 1.19 -11.60 18.22
CA GLY A 29 2.26 -10.65 17.90
C GLY A 29 2.04 -9.88 16.59
N ARG A 30 0.86 -10.02 15.99
CA ARG A 30 0.45 -9.32 14.77
C ARG A 30 -0.16 -7.95 15.03
N ALA A 31 -0.19 -7.51 16.29
CA ALA A 31 -0.50 -6.13 16.64
C ALA A 31 0.55 -5.25 15.97
N ALA A 32 0.29 -5.06 14.77
CA ALA A 32 0.71 -4.16 13.73
C ALA A 32 2.01 -3.39 14.01
N GLU A 33 3.12 -4.03 13.86
CA GLU A 33 4.34 -3.32 13.54
C GLU A 33 4.20 -2.79 12.09
N TYR A 34 3.75 -1.53 11.98
CA TYR A 34 3.78 -0.84 10.71
C TYR A 34 5.24 -0.69 10.26
N LYS A 35 5.62 -1.43 9.25
CA LYS A 35 6.95 -1.33 8.65
C LYS A 35 6.94 -0.22 7.61
N GLU A 36 7.72 0.83 7.82
CA GLU A 36 7.82 1.90 6.85
C GLU A 36 8.31 1.39 5.47
N PRO A 37 7.77 1.94 4.36
CA PRO A 37 8.27 1.65 3.03
C PRO A 37 9.74 2.05 2.89
N VAL A 38 10.53 1.20 2.24
CA VAL A 38 11.93 1.51 1.95
C VAL A 38 12.00 2.45 0.78
N LEU A 39 12.57 3.63 0.99
CA LEU A 39 12.75 4.64 -0.06
C LEU A 39 14.03 4.35 -0.86
N PRO A 40 14.03 4.64 -2.16
CA PRO A 40 15.21 4.45 -2.99
C PRO A 40 16.35 5.38 -2.55
N ALA A 41 17.56 4.84 -2.50
CA ALA A 41 18.76 5.64 -2.23
C ALA A 41 19.03 6.63 -3.38
N GLY A 42 19.34 7.87 -3.05
CA GLY A 42 19.84 8.88 -4.00
C GLY A 42 18.79 9.65 -4.80
N LYS A 43 17.54 9.20 -4.89
CA LYS A 43 16.47 9.96 -5.54
C LYS A 43 15.57 10.59 -4.49
N LYS A 44 15.57 11.92 -4.42
CA LYS A 44 14.93 12.68 -3.33
C LYS A 44 13.54 13.22 -3.66
N GLU A 45 13.17 13.25 -4.94
CA GLU A 45 11.91 13.85 -5.36
C GLU A 45 11.00 12.83 -6.02
N CYS A 46 9.72 12.89 -5.67
CA CYS A 46 8.66 12.12 -6.28
C CYS A 46 7.74 13.10 -7.03
N VAL A 47 6.88 12.57 -7.89
CA VAL A 47 5.87 13.34 -8.64
C VAL A 47 4.88 14.10 -7.74
N GLY A 48 4.79 13.74 -6.48
CA GLY A 48 4.01 14.43 -5.46
C GLY A 48 4.62 14.27 -4.08
N SER A 49 4.20 15.11 -3.12
CA SER A 49 4.67 15.00 -1.73
C SER A 49 4.32 13.65 -1.11
N ARG A 50 5.04 13.24 -0.08
CA ARG A 50 4.79 11.99 0.66
C ARG A 50 3.33 11.90 1.14
N GLU A 51 2.81 13.00 1.69
CA GLU A 51 1.44 13.10 2.22
C GLU A 51 0.42 12.95 1.09
N PHE A 52 0.64 13.64 -0.02
CA PHE A 52 -0.20 13.53 -1.21
C PHE A 52 -0.20 12.10 -1.75
N MET A 53 0.97 11.49 -1.90
CA MET A 53 1.08 10.12 -2.43
C MET A 53 0.44 9.08 -1.51
N ARG A 54 0.56 9.21 -0.20
CA ARG A 54 -0.13 8.32 0.75
C ARG A 54 -1.65 8.37 0.62
N ALA A 55 -2.20 9.57 0.44
CA ALA A 55 -3.65 9.77 0.39
C ALA A 55 -4.24 9.59 -1.02
N ASN A 56 -3.49 9.92 -2.08
CA ASN A 56 -4.05 10.14 -3.41
C ASN A 56 -3.35 9.37 -4.55
N HIS A 57 -2.37 8.47 -4.27
CA HIS A 57 -1.66 7.77 -5.35
C HIS A 57 -2.60 6.99 -6.28
N MET A 58 -3.69 6.42 -5.76
CA MET A 58 -4.66 5.69 -6.59
C MET A 58 -5.48 6.61 -7.49
N VAL A 59 -5.77 7.83 -7.05
CA VAL A 59 -6.43 8.86 -7.87
C VAL A 59 -5.49 9.29 -9.00
N LEU A 60 -4.23 9.54 -8.68
CA LEU A 60 -3.20 9.89 -9.66
C LEU A 60 -3.00 8.79 -10.70
N LEU A 61 -2.87 7.53 -10.26
CA LEU A 61 -2.71 6.38 -11.14
C LEU A 61 -3.92 6.17 -12.05
N SER A 62 -5.14 6.31 -11.52
CA SER A 62 -6.37 6.19 -12.32
C SER A 62 -6.45 7.28 -13.37
N ARG A 63 -6.13 8.51 -13.04
CA ARG A 63 -6.08 9.63 -13.98
C ARG A 63 -5.03 9.39 -15.07
N TRP A 64 -3.81 9.02 -14.72
CA TRP A 64 -2.75 8.73 -15.69
C TRP A 64 -3.11 7.56 -16.61
N ARG A 65 -3.73 6.52 -16.04
CA ARG A 65 -4.24 5.39 -16.86
C ARG A 65 -5.24 5.88 -17.90
N ASP A 66 -6.20 6.70 -17.51
CA ASP A 66 -7.24 7.20 -18.41
C ASP A 66 -6.64 8.12 -19.49
N GLU A 67 -5.74 9.03 -19.10
CA GLU A 67 -5.01 9.88 -20.06
C GLU A 67 -4.20 9.06 -21.07
N VAL A 68 -3.45 8.03 -20.60
CA VAL A 68 -2.59 7.21 -21.47
C VAL A 68 -3.39 6.24 -22.34
N VAL A 69 -4.38 5.54 -21.74
CA VAL A 69 -5.05 4.42 -22.42
C VAL A 69 -6.24 4.91 -23.25
N ARG A 70 -7.01 5.87 -22.74
CA ARG A 70 -8.23 6.35 -23.40
C ARG A 70 -7.99 7.54 -24.29
N GLU A 71 -7.10 8.45 -23.87
CA GLU A 71 -6.84 9.70 -24.60
C GLU A 71 -5.54 9.64 -25.44
N GLY A 72 -4.72 8.59 -25.29
CA GLY A 72 -3.44 8.46 -25.96
C GLY A 72 -2.37 9.45 -25.50
N ASN A 73 -2.63 10.21 -24.43
CA ASN A 73 -1.75 11.24 -23.91
C ASN A 73 -0.60 10.63 -23.09
N ARG A 74 0.53 10.40 -23.72
CA ARG A 74 1.76 9.87 -23.11
C ARG A 74 2.77 10.95 -22.70
N SER A 75 2.39 12.23 -22.72
CA SER A 75 3.26 13.32 -22.30
C SER A 75 3.73 13.12 -20.86
N ALA A 76 5.02 13.38 -20.63
CA ALA A 76 5.58 13.29 -19.28
C ALA A 76 5.07 14.44 -18.39
N VAL A 77 5.06 14.20 -17.08
CA VAL A 77 4.74 15.21 -16.06
C VAL A 77 6.04 15.76 -15.50
N LEU A 78 6.14 17.07 -15.41
CA LEU A 78 7.27 17.76 -14.76
C LEU A 78 6.93 17.98 -13.28
N ALA A 79 7.79 17.48 -12.39
CA ALA A 79 7.72 17.75 -10.96
C ALA A 79 9.14 17.97 -10.41
N GLY A 80 9.35 19.04 -9.65
CA GLY A 80 10.67 19.37 -9.09
C GLY A 80 11.78 19.52 -10.15
N GLY A 81 11.45 19.88 -11.38
CA GLY A 81 12.42 19.94 -12.50
C GLY A 81 12.76 18.59 -13.13
N VAL A 82 12.16 17.50 -12.66
CA VAL A 82 12.36 16.13 -13.20
C VAL A 82 11.14 15.74 -14.04
N SER A 83 11.40 15.07 -15.18
CA SER A 83 10.37 14.57 -16.09
C SER A 83 10.01 13.13 -15.75
N TYR A 84 8.73 12.89 -15.47
CA TYR A 84 8.19 11.57 -15.11
C TYR A 84 7.25 11.06 -16.20
N PRO A 85 7.52 9.88 -16.79
CA PRO A 85 6.58 9.26 -17.70
C PRO A 85 5.33 8.78 -16.95
N LYS A 86 4.14 8.95 -17.54
CA LYS A 86 2.87 8.45 -17.01
C LYS A 86 2.78 6.93 -17.15
N SER A 87 3.60 6.21 -16.41
CA SER A 87 3.72 4.74 -16.49
C SER A 87 4.02 4.17 -15.13
N LEU A 88 3.35 3.07 -14.77
CA LEU A 88 3.70 2.33 -13.57
C LEU A 88 5.12 1.73 -13.72
N SER A 89 5.37 1.02 -14.80
CA SER A 89 6.62 0.26 -15.02
C SER A 89 7.84 1.17 -15.22
N SER A 90 7.78 2.14 -16.11
CA SER A 90 8.92 3.02 -16.43
C SER A 90 8.94 4.33 -15.64
N GLY A 91 7.85 4.68 -14.97
CA GLY A 91 7.74 5.84 -14.09
C GLY A 91 7.92 5.46 -12.63
N CYS A 92 6.88 4.94 -12.00
CA CYS A 92 6.87 4.68 -10.56
C CYS A 92 7.87 3.60 -10.15
N LEU A 93 7.91 2.47 -10.85
CA LEU A 93 8.78 1.34 -10.53
C LEU A 93 10.26 1.59 -10.86
N SER A 94 10.61 2.64 -11.63
CA SER A 94 12.00 3.04 -11.82
C SER A 94 12.64 3.56 -10.52
N CYS A 95 11.84 4.03 -9.58
CA CYS A 95 12.29 4.49 -8.27
C CYS A 95 11.83 3.53 -7.17
N HIS A 96 10.59 3.06 -7.20
CA HIS A 96 10.00 2.14 -6.22
C HIS A 96 10.08 0.70 -6.74
N ALA A 97 11.30 0.25 -7.00
CA ALA A 97 11.58 -1.00 -7.72
C ALA A 97 11.19 -2.27 -6.96
N ASP A 98 11.09 -2.22 -5.64
CA ASP A 98 10.81 -3.38 -4.81
C ASP A 98 9.38 -3.34 -4.28
N LYS A 99 8.50 -4.14 -4.91
CA LYS A 99 7.11 -4.26 -4.50
C LYS A 99 6.97 -4.66 -3.03
N SER A 100 7.76 -5.64 -2.58
CA SER A 100 7.67 -6.21 -1.23
C SER A 100 8.12 -5.23 -0.15
N LYS A 101 9.13 -4.40 -0.46
CA LYS A 101 9.68 -3.41 0.47
C LYS A 101 8.98 -2.06 0.40
N PHE A 102 8.20 -1.80 -0.65
CA PHE A 102 7.51 -0.52 -0.82
C PHE A 102 5.98 -0.69 -0.80
N CYS A 103 5.38 -1.25 -1.85
CA CYS A 103 3.92 -1.34 -1.96
C CYS A 103 3.31 -2.22 -0.87
N ASP A 104 3.87 -3.41 -0.67
CA ASP A 104 3.34 -4.42 0.24
C ASP A 104 3.47 -4.01 1.72
N ARG A 105 4.34 -3.07 2.06
CA ARG A 105 4.46 -2.55 3.43
C ARG A 105 3.16 -1.90 3.92
N CYS A 106 2.52 -1.09 3.06
CA CYS A 106 1.24 -0.47 3.39
C CYS A 106 0.07 -1.39 3.05
N HIS A 107 0.11 -1.99 1.87
CA HIS A 107 -1.02 -2.77 1.36
C HIS A 107 -1.30 -4.03 2.20
N ASN A 108 -0.27 -4.80 2.59
CA ASN A 108 -0.44 -5.96 3.45
C ASN A 108 -0.88 -5.58 4.87
N TYR A 109 -0.40 -4.44 5.38
CA TYR A 109 -0.83 -3.91 6.66
C TYR A 109 -2.33 -3.58 6.68
N LEU A 110 -2.85 -3.04 5.59
CA LEU A 110 -4.26 -2.72 5.42
C LEU A 110 -5.12 -3.91 4.96
N GLY A 111 -4.51 -5.07 4.67
CA GLY A 111 -5.21 -6.24 4.13
C GLY A 111 -5.74 -6.03 2.71
N ILE A 112 -5.16 -5.12 1.93
CA ILE A 112 -5.60 -4.76 0.59
C ILE A 112 -4.53 -5.20 -0.42
N SER A 113 -4.89 -6.07 -1.38
CA SER A 113 -3.99 -6.40 -2.48
C SER A 113 -3.94 -5.28 -3.53
N PRO A 114 -2.76 -4.81 -3.94
CA PRO A 114 -2.66 -3.82 -5.02
C PRO A 114 -2.97 -4.46 -6.37
N GLY A 115 -4.16 -4.20 -6.94
CA GLY A 115 -4.63 -4.75 -8.22
C GLY A 115 -3.80 -4.31 -9.45
N CYS A 116 -2.82 -3.42 -9.28
CA CYS A 116 -1.91 -3.02 -10.37
C CYS A 116 -1.13 -4.22 -10.93
N PHE A 117 -0.79 -5.17 -10.07
CA PHE A 117 0.02 -6.34 -10.43
C PHE A 117 -0.78 -7.51 -11.01
N ASP A 118 -2.08 -7.35 -11.17
CA ASP A 118 -2.91 -8.27 -11.97
C ASP A 118 -2.59 -8.14 -13.46
N CYS A 119 -2.12 -6.96 -13.88
CA CYS A 119 -1.77 -6.64 -15.28
C CYS A 119 -0.29 -6.25 -15.46
N HIS A 120 0.36 -5.69 -14.44
CA HIS A 120 1.75 -5.25 -14.50
C HIS A 120 2.67 -6.26 -13.82
N ILE A 121 3.80 -6.56 -14.47
CA ILE A 121 4.82 -7.43 -13.90
C ILE A 121 5.57 -6.66 -12.81
N ALA A 122 5.58 -7.20 -11.59
CA ALA A 122 6.41 -6.68 -10.52
C ALA A 122 7.90 -6.90 -10.87
N PRO A 123 8.76 -5.89 -10.63
CA PRO A 123 10.20 -6.09 -10.79
C PRO A 123 10.68 -7.24 -9.90
N LYS A 124 11.62 -8.02 -10.39
CA LYS A 124 12.27 -9.05 -9.57
C LYS A 124 13.09 -8.38 -8.47
N GLU A 125 13.06 -8.93 -7.27
CA GLU A 125 13.88 -8.46 -6.17
C GLU A 125 15.35 -8.40 -6.61
N GLY A 126 15.98 -7.23 -6.46
CA GLY A 126 17.39 -7.02 -6.80
C GLY A 126 17.69 -6.63 -8.25
N SER A 127 16.71 -6.44 -9.14
CA SER A 127 16.98 -6.14 -10.56
C SER A 127 17.44 -4.70 -10.85
N HIS A 128 17.55 -3.82 -9.87
CA HIS A 128 17.95 -2.42 -10.03
C HIS A 128 19.15 -2.01 -9.16
N ALA A 129 20.07 -2.93 -8.92
CA ALA A 129 21.36 -2.64 -8.25
C ALA A 129 22.49 -2.46 -9.27
N ALA A 130 22.21 -1.92 -10.46
CA ALA A 130 23.24 -1.63 -11.45
C ALA A 130 22.72 -0.53 -12.41
N GLU A 131 22.95 0.73 -12.07
CA GLU A 131 23.42 1.81 -12.95
C GLU A 131 23.58 3.09 -12.13
#